data_df788c62255b8c6c9857e43bbcb04281
#
_entry.id   df788c62255b8c6c9857e43bbcb04281
#
_cell.length_a   1.000
_cell.length_b   1.000
_cell.length_c   1.000
_cell.angle_alpha   90.00
_cell.angle_beta   90.00
_cell.angle_gamma   90.00
#
_symmetry.space_group_name_H-M   'P 1'
#
loop_
_entity.id
_entity.type
_entity.pdbx_description
1 polymer ?
#
loop_
_entity_poly.entity_id
_entity_poly.type
_entity_poly.pdbx_seq_one_letter_code
_entity_poly.pdbx_strand_id
1 'polypeptide(L)'
;GICYGMQLMMSLLGGDVRPAAGREYGPATVTVTDASSRLFAGLGPNENVWASHGDHVEAPAPGFRTVASSKNAPHAAVENERLGLYAVAFHPEVAHTEHGRELLKNFLFGVCRCHGDWTIASFVEEAVADVRRTVGEGRVVCALSGGVDSSVMALLLQKALGPRLVCIFVNNGVLRKGEAEQVVSDFRERYHLEVRYADEAARFLTRLAGVEEPERKRKIIGEEFIAVFEEHAKALGDVAYLAQGTIYPDRIESASVRGPSATIKTHHNVGGLPETMNLKLVEPLKDLFKDEVRRVGISLGLDPAFVGRHPFPGPGLAVRVLGEVTAERVAVLQEADAIFLHELREAGLYDAVSQAFAVLLPVKSVGVMGDFRTYENVVALRAVTTLDFMTADWSRLPHDLLARISSRIVNEVRGVNRVVYDVTSKPPGTIEWE
;
A
#
# COMPACT_ATOMS: atom_id res chain seq x y z
N GLY A 1 5.44 16.51 20.64
CA GLY A 1 4.11 16.75 20.06
C GLY A 1 4.19 17.39 18.69
N ILE A 2 3.38 16.93 17.74
CA ILE A 2 3.30 17.48 16.38
C ILE A 2 1.90 18.05 16.18
N CYS A 3 1.78 19.27 15.70
CA CYS A 3 0.55 20.00 15.38
C CYS A 3 -0.49 19.90 16.52
N TYR A 4 -1.58 19.15 16.35
CA TYR A 4 -2.57 18.90 17.41
C TYR A 4 -1.93 18.33 18.69
N GLY A 5 -0.90 17.47 18.55
CA GLY A 5 -0.15 16.94 19.70
C GLY A 5 0.59 18.01 20.49
N MET A 6 1.04 19.09 19.86
CA MET A 6 1.58 20.26 20.53
C MET A 6 0.48 21.01 21.29
N GLN A 7 -0.65 21.29 20.64
CA GLN A 7 -1.78 22.00 21.24
C GLN A 7 -2.31 21.27 22.47
N LEU A 8 -2.51 19.94 22.34
CA LEU A 8 -2.94 19.09 23.45
C LEU A 8 -1.92 19.11 24.61
N MET A 9 -0.64 18.98 24.30
CA MET A 9 0.44 19.04 25.32
C MET A 9 0.44 20.37 26.06
N MET A 10 0.35 21.48 25.34
CA MET A 10 0.31 22.81 25.95
C MET A 10 -0.95 22.99 26.81
N SER A 11 -2.12 22.63 26.31
CA SER A 11 -3.38 22.72 27.07
C SER A 11 -3.36 21.91 28.37
N LEU A 12 -2.86 20.67 28.32
CA LEU A 12 -2.79 19.79 29.50
C LEU A 12 -1.78 20.24 30.55
N LEU A 13 -0.72 20.96 30.13
CA LEU A 13 0.36 21.41 31.02
C LEU A 13 0.18 22.88 31.49
N GLY A 14 -0.97 23.50 31.21
CA GLY A 14 -1.30 24.84 31.69
C GLY A 14 -0.87 25.99 30.79
N GLY A 15 -0.60 25.71 29.52
CA GLY A 15 -0.46 26.70 28.46
C GLY A 15 -1.81 27.17 27.93
N ASP A 16 -1.80 28.17 27.09
CA ASP A 16 -3.00 28.76 26.47
C ASP A 16 -3.01 28.46 24.96
N VAL A 17 -4.07 27.83 24.48
CA VAL A 17 -4.30 27.49 23.06
C VAL A 17 -5.58 28.18 22.60
N ARG A 18 -5.49 28.95 21.52
CA ARG A 18 -6.59 29.76 21.01
C ARG A 18 -6.74 29.65 19.49
N PRO A 19 -7.93 29.92 18.94
CA PRO A 19 -8.11 30.12 17.52
C PRO A 19 -7.22 31.25 17.02
N ALA A 20 -6.44 31.01 15.97
CA ALA A 20 -5.55 32.00 15.39
C ALA A 20 -6.35 33.02 14.56
N ALA A 21 -5.94 34.32 14.63
CA ALA A 21 -6.47 35.34 13.75
C ALA A 21 -6.14 35.05 12.26
N GLY A 22 -4.99 34.42 12.01
CA GLY A 22 -4.57 33.93 10.70
C GLY A 22 -4.29 32.42 10.76
N ARG A 23 -4.93 31.66 9.87
CA ARG A 23 -4.71 30.21 9.75
C ARG A 23 -3.44 29.92 8.96
N GLU A 24 -2.80 28.80 9.20
CA GLU A 24 -1.68 28.30 8.40
C GLU A 24 -2.02 26.93 7.81
N TYR A 25 -2.26 26.90 6.49
CA TYR A 25 -2.49 25.69 5.70
C TYR A 25 -1.60 25.71 4.47
N GLY A 26 -0.72 24.71 4.36
CA GLY A 26 0.22 24.58 3.25
C GLY A 26 1.64 25.04 3.59
N PRO A 27 2.43 25.52 2.61
CA PRO A 27 3.81 25.96 2.82
C PRO A 27 3.87 27.15 3.78
N ALA A 28 4.73 27.05 4.78
CA ALA A 28 5.03 28.12 5.75
C ALA A 28 6.53 28.19 5.98
N THR A 29 7.02 29.37 6.42
CA THR A 29 8.41 29.55 6.83
C THR A 29 8.45 29.70 8.34
N VAL A 30 9.25 28.88 9.00
CA VAL A 30 9.53 28.95 10.43
C VAL A 30 10.90 29.57 10.65
N THR A 31 10.98 30.59 11.50
CA THR A 31 12.24 31.22 11.90
C THR A 31 12.69 30.61 13.24
N VAL A 32 13.88 30.05 13.26
CA VAL A 32 14.52 29.52 14.46
C VAL A 32 14.95 30.70 15.34
N THR A 33 14.35 30.83 16.51
CA THR A 33 14.62 31.93 17.47
C THR A 33 15.67 31.58 18.50
N ASP A 34 15.96 30.30 18.68
CA ASP A 34 17.00 29.81 19.58
C ASP A 34 17.86 28.74 18.91
N ALA A 35 19.04 29.14 18.47
CA ALA A 35 20.01 28.26 17.80
C ALA A 35 20.63 27.19 18.73
N SER A 36 20.43 27.29 20.06
CA SER A 36 20.89 26.27 21.02
C SER A 36 19.94 25.05 21.10
N SER A 37 18.77 25.14 20.50
CA SER A 37 17.80 24.02 20.49
C SER A 37 18.37 22.79 19.80
N ARG A 38 18.30 21.66 20.50
CA ARG A 38 18.75 20.38 19.97
C ARG A 38 17.88 19.94 18.80
N LEU A 39 16.61 20.36 18.77
CA LEU A 39 15.68 20.01 17.70
C LEU A 39 16.12 20.60 16.36
N PHE A 40 16.68 21.81 16.36
CA PHE A 40 17.14 22.52 15.17
C PHE A 40 18.66 22.45 14.95
N ALA A 41 19.35 21.54 15.64
CA ALA A 41 20.81 21.40 15.49
C ALA A 41 21.21 21.12 14.04
N GLY A 42 22.12 21.94 13.50
CA GLY A 42 22.61 21.82 12.11
C GLY A 42 21.66 22.33 11.04
N LEU A 43 20.52 22.91 11.41
CA LEU A 43 19.56 23.51 10.47
C LEU A 43 19.78 25.03 10.35
N GLY A 44 19.19 25.62 9.31
CA GLY A 44 19.28 27.03 9.03
C GLY A 44 18.42 27.89 9.98
N PRO A 45 18.59 29.25 9.91
CA PRO A 45 17.77 30.14 10.71
C PRO A 45 16.32 30.22 10.23
N ASN A 46 16.03 29.81 9.01
CA ASN A 46 14.68 29.76 8.43
C ASN A 46 14.48 28.41 7.76
N GLU A 47 13.37 27.76 8.08
CA GLU A 47 13.03 26.44 7.59
C GLU A 47 11.69 26.48 6.85
N ASN A 48 11.65 25.87 5.66
CA ASN A 48 10.42 25.68 4.89
C ASN A 48 9.70 24.43 5.40
N VAL A 49 8.49 24.63 5.91
CA VAL A 49 7.71 23.58 6.58
C VAL A 49 6.31 23.52 6.01
N TRP A 50 5.61 22.42 6.29
CA TRP A 50 4.20 22.28 6.00
C TRP A 50 3.36 22.44 7.26
N ALA A 51 2.47 23.43 7.26
CA ALA A 51 1.56 23.72 8.36
C ALA A 51 0.13 23.30 8.00
N SER A 52 -0.66 22.91 9.01
CA SER A 52 -2.07 22.51 8.85
C SER A 52 -2.85 22.77 10.13
N HIS A 53 -2.98 24.03 10.53
CA HIS A 53 -3.67 24.38 11.78
C HIS A 53 -4.45 25.70 11.69
N GLY A 54 -5.59 25.72 12.40
CA GLY A 54 -6.41 26.90 12.61
C GLY A 54 -6.25 27.53 14.01
N ASP A 55 -5.73 26.73 14.95
CA ASP A 55 -5.45 27.16 16.33
C ASP A 55 -3.94 27.25 16.54
N HIS A 56 -3.51 28.09 17.48
CA HIS A 56 -2.09 28.22 17.85
C HIS A 56 -1.91 28.29 19.36
N VAL A 57 -0.70 28.08 19.79
CA VAL A 57 -0.30 28.31 21.18
C VAL A 57 -0.11 29.81 21.37
N GLU A 58 -0.94 30.44 22.20
CA GLU A 58 -0.85 31.86 22.57
C GLU A 58 0.17 32.07 23.66
N ALA A 59 0.21 31.17 24.66
CA ALA A 59 1.21 31.14 25.70
C ALA A 59 1.67 29.70 25.98
N PRO A 60 2.97 29.42 25.90
CA PRO A 60 3.52 28.11 26.26
C PRO A 60 3.26 27.76 27.73
N ALA A 61 3.13 26.46 27.99
CA ALA A 61 3.02 25.96 29.36
C ALA A 61 4.24 26.35 30.22
N PRO A 62 4.08 26.48 31.55
CA PRO A 62 5.19 26.86 32.46
C PRO A 62 6.42 25.96 32.28
N GLY A 63 7.58 26.57 32.13
CA GLY A 63 8.88 25.88 31.94
C GLY A 63 9.19 25.49 30.50
N PHE A 64 8.29 25.77 29.56
CA PHE A 64 8.62 25.67 28.10
C PHE A 64 9.23 26.99 27.62
N ARG A 65 10.17 26.88 26.70
CA ARG A 65 10.73 28.00 25.94
C ARG A 65 10.36 27.87 24.47
N THR A 66 10.16 29.01 23.83
CA THR A 66 9.97 29.07 22.40
C THR A 66 11.32 28.99 21.69
N VAL A 67 11.44 28.12 20.71
CA VAL A 67 12.67 27.92 19.95
C VAL A 67 12.52 28.23 18.46
N ALA A 68 11.25 28.36 17.99
CA ALA A 68 10.95 28.82 16.64
C ALA A 68 9.57 29.49 16.57
N SER A 69 9.41 30.39 15.58
CA SER A 69 8.15 31.11 15.32
C SER A 69 7.84 31.13 13.82
N SER A 70 6.56 31.27 13.47
CA SER A 70 6.10 31.56 12.12
C SER A 70 5.29 32.85 12.08
N LYS A 71 4.83 33.26 10.90
CA LYS A 71 4.03 34.48 10.72
C LYS A 71 2.77 34.50 11.59
N ASN A 72 2.09 33.36 11.71
CA ASN A 72 0.80 33.24 12.40
C ASN A 72 0.86 32.33 13.63
N ALA A 73 2.01 31.73 13.93
CA ALA A 73 2.26 30.94 15.13
C ALA A 73 3.51 31.47 15.85
N PRO A 74 3.36 32.37 16.85
CA PRO A 74 4.49 32.95 17.59
C PRO A 74 5.31 31.90 18.35
N HIS A 75 4.70 30.76 18.61
CA HIS A 75 5.31 29.59 19.26
C HIS A 75 5.22 28.38 18.32
N ALA A 76 5.85 28.45 17.13
CA ALA A 76 5.84 27.37 16.15
C ALA A 76 6.60 26.12 16.61
N ALA A 77 7.57 26.29 17.51
CA ALA A 77 8.22 25.20 18.21
C ALA A 77 8.56 25.60 19.65
N VAL A 78 8.34 24.67 20.57
CA VAL A 78 8.59 24.86 22.01
C VAL A 78 9.27 23.62 22.59
N GLU A 79 10.08 23.84 23.65
CA GLU A 79 10.76 22.75 24.34
C GLU A 79 10.86 22.98 25.84
N ASN A 80 10.86 21.89 26.58
CA ASN A 80 11.20 21.84 28.02
C ASN A 80 12.24 20.74 28.20
N GLU A 81 13.52 21.13 28.20
CA GLU A 81 14.64 20.18 28.29
C GLU A 81 14.62 19.38 29.61
N ARG A 82 14.18 20.01 30.71
CA ARG A 82 14.11 19.34 32.00
C ARG A 82 13.15 18.17 32.03
N LEU A 83 12.02 18.29 31.31
CA LEU A 83 11.01 17.24 31.19
C LEU A 83 11.24 16.36 29.97
N GLY A 84 12.18 16.71 29.07
CA GLY A 84 12.39 15.99 27.80
C GLY A 84 11.21 16.15 26.83
N LEU A 85 10.45 17.25 26.93
CA LEU A 85 9.27 17.50 26.11
C LEU A 85 9.55 18.51 25.02
N TYR A 86 9.23 18.15 23.78
CA TYR A 86 9.44 18.94 22.58
C TYR A 86 8.17 18.94 21.74
N ALA A 87 7.82 20.07 21.15
CA ALA A 87 6.63 20.17 20.32
C ALA A 87 6.80 21.19 19.18
N VAL A 88 6.18 20.87 18.04
CA VAL A 88 6.16 21.70 16.83
C VAL A 88 4.74 21.85 16.32
N ALA A 89 4.37 23.04 15.80
CA ALA A 89 3.05 23.31 15.25
C ALA A 89 2.89 22.81 13.79
N PHE A 90 4.00 22.57 13.11
CA PHE A 90 4.06 22.10 11.72
C PHE A 90 4.31 20.58 11.66
N HIS A 91 4.30 20.02 10.45
CA HIS A 91 4.42 18.58 10.19
C HIS A 91 5.80 18.21 9.65
N PRO A 92 6.77 17.80 10.50
CA PRO A 92 8.08 17.34 10.06
C PRO A 92 8.05 15.98 9.35
N GLU A 93 6.98 15.21 9.51
CA GLU A 93 6.80 13.88 8.95
C GLU A 93 6.42 13.87 7.47
N VAL A 94 5.94 14.99 6.91
CA VAL A 94 5.50 15.06 5.52
C VAL A 94 6.63 15.48 4.58
N ALA A 95 6.57 14.99 3.34
CA ALA A 95 7.58 15.26 2.31
C ALA A 95 7.75 16.77 1.95
N HIS A 96 6.75 17.58 2.26
CA HIS A 96 6.75 19.03 1.99
C HIS A 96 7.51 19.86 3.03
N THR A 97 7.91 19.27 4.16
CA THR A 97 8.83 19.89 5.12
C THR A 97 10.26 19.54 4.72
N GLU A 98 10.99 20.54 4.22
CA GLU A 98 12.27 20.38 3.54
C GLU A 98 13.29 19.60 4.37
N HIS A 99 13.50 19.98 5.63
CA HIS A 99 14.42 19.32 6.55
C HIS A 99 13.69 18.55 7.67
N GLY A 100 12.47 18.06 7.40
CA GLY A 100 11.66 17.33 8.38
C GLY A 100 12.34 16.07 8.90
N ARG A 101 13.08 15.37 8.03
CA ARG A 101 13.85 14.18 8.39
C ARG A 101 14.99 14.49 9.35
N GLU A 102 15.67 15.60 9.17
CA GLU A 102 16.75 16.08 10.02
C GLU A 102 16.22 16.48 11.40
N LEU A 103 15.07 17.17 11.44
CA LEU A 103 14.37 17.48 12.71
C LEU A 103 14.01 16.21 13.49
N LEU A 104 13.44 15.21 12.83
CA LEU A 104 13.11 13.92 13.44
C LEU A 104 14.37 13.18 13.92
N LYS A 105 15.47 13.19 13.16
CA LYS A 105 16.75 12.63 13.59
C LYS A 105 17.32 13.35 14.82
N ASN A 106 17.26 14.68 14.84
CA ASN A 106 17.71 15.47 15.97
C ASN A 106 16.92 15.11 17.23
N PHE A 107 15.61 14.92 17.12
CA PHE A 107 14.79 14.46 18.23
C PHE A 107 15.16 13.04 18.66
N LEU A 108 15.21 12.08 17.75
CA LEU A 108 15.45 10.67 18.08
C LEU A 108 16.86 10.45 18.63
N PHE A 109 17.88 10.96 17.96
CA PHE A 109 19.27 10.70 18.34
C PHE A 109 19.83 11.76 19.31
N GLY A 110 19.49 13.04 19.10
CA GLY A 110 19.98 14.14 19.91
C GLY A 110 19.26 14.26 21.27
N VAL A 111 17.94 14.11 21.28
CA VAL A 111 17.10 14.25 22.46
C VAL A 111 16.86 12.91 23.14
N CYS A 112 16.26 11.94 22.42
CA CYS A 112 15.90 10.62 22.97
C CYS A 112 17.10 9.69 23.14
N ARG A 113 18.24 10.01 22.53
CA ARG A 113 19.48 9.21 22.55
C ARG A 113 19.26 7.78 22.05
N CYS A 114 18.39 7.60 21.07
CA CYS A 114 18.20 6.31 20.39
C CYS A 114 19.52 5.89 19.72
N HIS A 115 19.84 4.60 19.76
CA HIS A 115 21.12 4.10 19.22
C HIS A 115 21.04 3.74 17.73
N GLY A 116 19.84 3.65 17.13
CA GLY A 116 19.66 3.28 15.72
C GLY A 116 20.10 1.85 15.42
N ASP A 117 19.97 0.96 16.38
CA ASP A 117 20.38 -0.44 16.35
C ASP A 117 19.37 -1.34 15.61
N TRP A 118 18.18 -0.84 15.34
CA TRP A 118 17.24 -1.54 14.50
C TRP A 118 17.74 -1.59 13.05
N THR A 119 17.95 -2.78 12.54
CA THR A 119 18.34 -3.05 11.14
C THR A 119 17.44 -4.10 10.52
N ILE A 120 17.39 -4.16 9.19
CA ILE A 120 16.67 -5.23 8.49
C ILE A 120 17.19 -6.61 8.88
N ALA A 121 18.51 -6.74 9.06
CA ALA A 121 19.12 -8.01 9.43
C ALA A 121 18.71 -8.42 10.84
N SER A 122 18.79 -7.53 11.84
CA SER A 122 18.37 -7.81 13.21
C SER A 122 16.88 -8.14 13.28
N PHE A 123 16.03 -7.40 12.54
CA PHE A 123 14.61 -7.72 12.44
C PHE A 123 14.36 -9.13 11.90
N VAL A 124 15.04 -9.53 10.81
CA VAL A 124 14.87 -10.88 10.24
C VAL A 124 15.27 -11.97 11.22
N GLU A 125 16.37 -11.78 11.95
CA GLU A 125 16.82 -12.74 12.98
C GLU A 125 15.82 -12.85 14.13
N GLU A 126 15.34 -11.73 14.66
CA GLU A 126 14.34 -11.69 15.72
C GLU A 126 13.01 -12.29 15.28
N ALA A 127 12.50 -11.93 14.09
CA ALA A 127 11.26 -12.45 13.56
C ALA A 127 11.32 -13.97 13.31
N VAL A 128 12.45 -14.49 12.81
CA VAL A 128 12.68 -15.94 12.66
C VAL A 128 12.69 -16.64 14.02
N ALA A 129 13.35 -16.07 15.03
CA ALA A 129 13.38 -16.63 16.38
C ALA A 129 11.99 -16.63 17.01
N ASP A 130 11.22 -15.57 16.85
CA ASP A 130 9.85 -15.43 17.35
C ASP A 130 8.88 -16.43 16.70
N VAL A 131 8.98 -16.60 15.39
CA VAL A 131 8.20 -17.60 14.67
C VAL A 131 8.51 -19.00 15.17
N ARG A 132 9.80 -19.36 15.32
CA ARG A 132 10.21 -20.66 15.83
C ARG A 132 9.70 -20.91 17.24
N ARG A 133 9.76 -19.91 18.11
CA ARG A 133 9.27 -20.00 19.49
C ARG A 133 7.74 -20.16 19.52
N THR A 134 7.02 -19.42 18.70
CA THR A 134 5.55 -19.44 18.67
C THR A 134 5.01 -20.72 18.08
N VAL A 135 5.61 -21.22 17.00
CA VAL A 135 5.13 -22.38 16.25
C VAL A 135 5.60 -23.71 16.87
N GLY A 136 6.78 -23.72 17.51
CA GLY A 136 7.38 -24.95 18.01
C GLY A 136 7.54 -25.99 16.89
N GLU A 137 7.01 -27.21 17.08
CA GLU A 137 7.03 -28.29 16.09
C GLU A 137 5.81 -28.25 15.14
N GLY A 138 4.89 -27.29 15.29
CA GLY A 138 3.66 -27.20 14.48
C GLY A 138 3.92 -26.93 13.03
N ARG A 139 2.90 -27.21 12.19
CA ARG A 139 2.86 -26.82 10.78
C ARG A 139 2.08 -25.52 10.59
N VAL A 140 2.54 -24.71 9.65
CA VAL A 140 1.96 -23.42 9.30
C VAL A 140 1.44 -23.47 7.86
N VAL A 141 0.23 -22.98 7.63
CA VAL A 141 -0.28 -22.70 6.30
C VAL A 141 -0.29 -21.22 6.07
N CYS A 142 0.07 -20.78 4.86
CA CYS A 142 -0.07 -19.38 4.46
C CYS A 142 -0.75 -19.25 3.11
N ALA A 143 -1.55 -18.18 2.94
CA ALA A 143 -2.07 -17.79 1.65
C ALA A 143 -1.00 -17.00 0.88
N LEU A 144 -0.57 -17.51 -0.26
CA LEU A 144 0.36 -16.85 -1.17
C LEU A 144 -0.46 -16.18 -2.27
N SER A 145 -0.64 -14.87 -2.19
CA SER A 145 -1.43 -14.12 -3.18
C SER A 145 -0.63 -13.65 -4.40
N GLY A 146 0.69 -13.88 -4.43
CA GLY A 146 1.58 -13.30 -5.43
C GLY A 146 1.91 -11.83 -5.20
N GLY A 147 1.32 -11.17 -4.19
CA GLY A 147 1.68 -9.81 -3.76
C GLY A 147 2.98 -9.79 -2.95
N VAL A 148 3.61 -8.62 -2.86
CA VAL A 148 4.90 -8.44 -2.16
C VAL A 148 4.81 -8.89 -0.70
N ASP A 149 3.78 -8.47 0.03
CA ASP A 149 3.67 -8.71 1.47
C ASP A 149 3.54 -10.21 1.79
N SER A 150 2.65 -10.93 1.08
CA SER A 150 2.51 -12.38 1.23
C SER A 150 3.76 -13.16 0.84
N SER A 151 4.49 -12.66 -0.15
CA SER A 151 5.73 -13.27 -0.63
C SER A 151 6.87 -13.09 0.37
N VAL A 152 7.03 -11.91 0.94
CA VAL A 152 8.02 -11.64 1.99
C VAL A 152 7.72 -12.46 3.24
N MET A 153 6.45 -12.53 3.64
CA MET A 153 5.99 -13.39 4.74
C MET A 153 6.36 -14.85 4.47
N ALA A 154 6.05 -15.38 3.30
CA ALA A 154 6.34 -16.76 2.95
C ALA A 154 7.83 -17.07 3.00
N LEU A 155 8.71 -16.19 2.50
CA LEU A 155 10.16 -16.39 2.56
C LEU A 155 10.72 -16.32 3.99
N LEU A 156 10.21 -15.41 4.81
CA LEU A 156 10.60 -15.30 6.22
C LEU A 156 10.18 -16.56 6.99
N LEU A 157 8.96 -17.05 6.76
CA LEU A 157 8.47 -18.28 7.34
C LEU A 157 9.23 -19.52 6.83
N GLN A 158 9.60 -19.57 5.56
CA GLN A 158 10.45 -20.64 5.01
C GLN A 158 11.80 -20.69 5.72
N LYS A 159 12.42 -19.53 5.94
CA LYS A 159 13.68 -19.45 6.70
C LYS A 159 13.54 -19.90 8.15
N ALA A 160 12.37 -19.67 8.75
CA ALA A 160 12.11 -20.07 10.13
C ALA A 160 11.76 -21.56 10.27
N LEU A 161 10.92 -22.10 9.40
CA LEU A 161 10.20 -23.35 9.57
C LEU A 161 10.63 -24.46 8.58
N GLY A 162 11.20 -24.07 7.43
CA GLY A 162 11.54 -25.03 6.37
C GLY A 162 10.30 -25.80 5.87
N PRO A 163 10.35 -27.14 5.83
CA PRO A 163 9.26 -27.97 5.28
C PRO A 163 7.97 -27.98 6.12
N ARG A 164 7.95 -27.32 7.27
CA ARG A 164 6.73 -27.17 8.08
C ARG A 164 5.83 -26.03 7.61
N LEU A 165 6.28 -25.23 6.62
CA LEU A 165 5.47 -24.24 5.95
C LEU A 165 4.84 -24.84 4.70
N VAL A 166 3.53 -24.64 4.51
CA VAL A 166 2.81 -24.95 3.27
C VAL A 166 2.16 -23.67 2.77
N CYS A 167 2.49 -23.27 1.55
CA CYS A 167 1.86 -22.15 0.89
C CYS A 167 0.70 -22.63 0.00
N ILE A 168 -0.46 -21.96 0.06
CA ILE A 168 -1.58 -22.21 -0.83
C ILE A 168 -1.70 -21.00 -1.76
N PHE A 169 -1.57 -21.22 -3.06
CA PHE A 169 -1.81 -20.24 -4.10
C PHE A 169 -3.10 -20.58 -4.82
N VAL A 170 -4.04 -19.62 -4.83
CA VAL A 170 -5.37 -19.79 -5.44
C VAL A 170 -5.40 -19.01 -6.76
N ASN A 171 -5.60 -19.72 -7.88
CA ASN A 171 -5.97 -19.11 -9.14
C ASN A 171 -7.48 -18.85 -9.14
N ASN A 172 -7.86 -17.60 -9.03
CA ASN A 172 -9.27 -17.17 -9.03
C ASN A 172 -9.80 -16.79 -10.42
N GLY A 173 -9.01 -17.02 -11.48
CA GLY A 173 -9.41 -16.73 -12.86
C GLY A 173 -9.40 -15.24 -13.24
N VAL A 174 -9.08 -14.33 -12.32
CA VAL A 174 -9.02 -12.88 -12.55
C VAL A 174 -7.63 -12.28 -12.26
N LEU A 175 -6.60 -13.11 -12.33
CA LEU A 175 -5.20 -12.71 -12.28
C LEU A 175 -4.74 -12.11 -13.62
N ARG A 176 -3.57 -11.48 -13.63
CA ARG A 176 -2.93 -11.04 -14.88
C ARG A 176 -2.53 -12.23 -15.74
N LYS A 177 -2.32 -11.98 -17.04
CA LYS A 177 -1.88 -12.99 -18.00
C LYS A 177 -0.59 -13.67 -17.54
N GLY A 178 -0.62 -15.01 -17.40
CA GLY A 178 0.52 -15.83 -17.01
C GLY A 178 0.99 -15.65 -15.55
N GLU A 179 0.26 -14.90 -14.73
CA GLU A 179 0.69 -14.58 -13.35
C GLU A 179 0.66 -15.82 -12.46
N ALA A 180 -0.35 -16.69 -12.61
CA ALA A 180 -0.47 -17.88 -11.78
C ALA A 180 0.70 -18.83 -11.98
N GLU A 181 1.03 -19.13 -13.22
CA GLU A 181 2.12 -20.01 -13.61
C GLU A 181 3.47 -19.42 -13.16
N GLN A 182 3.68 -18.13 -13.39
CA GLN A 182 4.90 -17.42 -13.01
C GLN A 182 5.12 -17.47 -11.48
N VAL A 183 4.10 -17.14 -10.70
CA VAL A 183 4.21 -17.16 -9.22
C VAL A 183 4.52 -18.56 -8.73
N VAL A 184 3.79 -19.58 -9.19
CA VAL A 184 3.99 -20.96 -8.74
C VAL A 184 5.39 -21.47 -9.11
N SER A 185 5.85 -21.23 -10.34
CA SER A 185 7.19 -21.61 -10.80
C SER A 185 8.28 -20.90 -9.98
N ASP A 186 8.22 -19.57 -9.88
CA ASP A 186 9.21 -18.79 -9.13
C ASP A 186 9.32 -19.27 -7.67
N PHE A 187 8.20 -19.47 -7.00
CA PHE A 187 8.23 -19.84 -5.59
C PHE A 187 8.64 -21.31 -5.34
N ARG A 188 8.33 -22.22 -6.25
CA ARG A 188 8.80 -23.60 -6.15
C ARG A 188 10.26 -23.76 -6.53
N GLU A 189 10.66 -23.21 -7.66
CA GLU A 189 11.96 -23.50 -8.25
C GLU A 189 13.07 -22.59 -7.71
N ARG A 190 12.77 -21.28 -7.59
CA ARG A 190 13.77 -20.29 -7.18
C ARG A 190 13.85 -20.16 -5.64
N TYR A 191 12.70 -20.22 -4.97
CA TYR A 191 12.63 -20.00 -3.51
C TYR A 191 12.40 -21.28 -2.71
N HIS A 192 12.26 -22.43 -3.36
CA HIS A 192 12.12 -23.76 -2.77
C HIS A 192 11.00 -23.86 -1.73
N LEU A 193 9.87 -23.19 -1.98
CA LEU A 193 8.68 -23.26 -1.15
C LEU A 193 7.80 -24.46 -1.55
N GLU A 194 7.18 -25.12 -0.57
CA GLU A 194 6.08 -26.05 -0.85
C GLU A 194 4.82 -25.22 -1.19
N VAL A 195 4.51 -25.11 -2.49
CA VAL A 195 3.34 -24.37 -2.97
C VAL A 195 2.29 -25.35 -3.48
N ARG A 196 1.11 -25.36 -2.84
CA ARG A 196 -0.09 -26.01 -3.35
C ARG A 196 -0.84 -25.05 -4.24
N TYR A 197 -0.98 -25.44 -5.50
CA TYR A 197 -1.73 -24.70 -6.50
C TYR A 197 -3.18 -25.16 -6.51
N ALA A 198 -4.10 -24.25 -6.22
CA ALA A 198 -5.54 -24.46 -6.30
C ALA A 198 -6.07 -23.71 -7.53
N ASP A 199 -6.41 -24.44 -8.60
CA ASP A 199 -7.04 -23.86 -9.78
C ASP A 199 -8.55 -23.85 -9.62
N GLU A 200 -9.07 -22.70 -9.18
CA GLU A 200 -10.48 -22.50 -8.87
C GLU A 200 -11.14 -21.45 -9.82
N ALA A 201 -10.49 -21.14 -10.95
CA ALA A 201 -10.94 -20.11 -11.88
C ALA A 201 -12.40 -20.28 -12.29
N ALA A 202 -12.83 -21.48 -12.63
CA ALA A 202 -14.22 -21.77 -13.01
C ALA A 202 -15.22 -21.49 -11.88
N ARG A 203 -14.84 -21.79 -10.64
CA ARG A 203 -15.65 -21.57 -9.44
C ARG A 203 -15.88 -20.07 -9.18
N PHE A 204 -14.81 -19.27 -9.21
CA PHE A 204 -14.92 -17.83 -9.04
C PHE A 204 -15.73 -17.17 -10.15
N LEU A 205 -15.45 -17.50 -11.41
CA LEU A 205 -16.18 -16.94 -12.55
C LEU A 205 -17.68 -17.31 -12.52
N THR A 206 -18.02 -18.51 -12.08
CA THR A 206 -19.43 -18.92 -11.89
C THR A 206 -20.12 -18.08 -10.82
N ARG A 207 -19.44 -17.78 -9.71
CA ARG A 207 -20.00 -16.94 -8.64
C ARG A 207 -20.13 -15.48 -9.04
N LEU A 208 -19.30 -15.01 -9.96
CA LEU A 208 -19.32 -13.65 -10.50
C LEU A 208 -20.31 -13.45 -11.65
N ALA A 209 -20.88 -14.51 -12.20
CA ALA A 209 -21.82 -14.41 -13.30
C ALA A 209 -23.02 -13.52 -12.97
N GLY A 210 -23.32 -12.54 -13.83
CA GLY A 210 -24.40 -11.56 -13.64
C GLY A 210 -24.14 -10.51 -12.56
N VAL A 211 -22.91 -10.44 -11.98
CA VAL A 211 -22.57 -9.46 -10.94
C VAL A 211 -21.84 -8.27 -11.57
N GLU A 212 -22.44 -7.09 -11.50
CA GLU A 212 -21.88 -5.85 -12.06
C GLU A 212 -21.42 -4.87 -10.98
N GLU A 213 -22.02 -4.92 -9.80
CA GLU A 213 -21.77 -3.96 -8.71
C GLU A 213 -20.42 -4.24 -8.04
N PRO A 214 -19.51 -3.23 -7.94
CA PRO A 214 -18.12 -3.41 -7.51
C PRO A 214 -17.95 -4.01 -6.12
N GLU A 215 -18.72 -3.53 -5.14
CA GLU A 215 -18.61 -4.03 -3.76
C GLU A 215 -19.09 -5.48 -3.65
N ARG A 216 -20.10 -5.85 -4.45
CA ARG A 216 -20.56 -7.23 -4.50
C ARG A 216 -19.51 -8.16 -5.13
N LYS A 217 -18.80 -7.70 -6.19
CA LYS A 217 -17.66 -8.44 -6.75
C LYS A 217 -16.59 -8.69 -5.71
N ARG A 218 -16.20 -7.64 -4.96
CA ARG A 218 -15.19 -7.72 -3.89
C ARG A 218 -15.59 -8.72 -2.82
N LYS A 219 -16.84 -8.64 -2.37
CA LYS A 219 -17.39 -9.52 -1.34
C LYS A 219 -17.38 -10.99 -1.78
N ILE A 220 -17.90 -11.28 -2.98
CA ILE A 220 -17.93 -12.65 -3.53
C ILE A 220 -16.52 -13.22 -3.62
N ILE A 221 -15.56 -12.44 -4.18
CA ILE A 221 -14.19 -12.92 -4.33
C ILE A 221 -13.55 -13.18 -2.97
N GLY A 222 -13.76 -12.30 -1.99
CA GLY A 222 -13.24 -12.48 -0.63
C GLY A 222 -13.82 -13.72 0.05
N GLU A 223 -15.14 -13.91 0.02
CA GLU A 223 -15.83 -15.06 0.61
C GLU A 223 -15.36 -16.37 -0.04
N GLU A 224 -15.28 -16.40 -1.38
CA GLU A 224 -14.89 -17.59 -2.11
C GLU A 224 -13.42 -17.94 -1.88
N PHE A 225 -12.54 -16.91 -1.81
CA PHE A 225 -11.13 -17.11 -1.50
C PHE A 225 -10.94 -17.77 -0.12
N ILE A 226 -11.69 -17.31 0.89
CA ILE A 226 -11.66 -17.88 2.23
C ILE A 226 -12.13 -19.34 2.20
N ALA A 227 -13.24 -19.63 1.53
CA ALA A 227 -13.79 -20.98 1.44
C ALA A 227 -12.82 -21.97 0.77
N VAL A 228 -12.23 -21.59 -0.36
CA VAL A 228 -11.21 -22.38 -1.06
C VAL A 228 -9.99 -22.60 -0.17
N PHE A 229 -9.51 -21.54 0.47
CA PHE A 229 -8.35 -21.64 1.36
C PHE A 229 -8.60 -22.59 2.51
N GLU A 230 -9.79 -22.53 3.15
CA GLU A 230 -10.18 -23.44 4.22
C GLU A 230 -10.24 -24.91 3.77
N GLU A 231 -10.84 -25.16 2.60
CA GLU A 231 -10.93 -26.53 2.04
C GLU A 231 -9.55 -27.13 1.85
N HIS A 232 -8.63 -26.35 1.26
CA HIS A 232 -7.25 -26.80 1.04
C HIS A 232 -6.45 -26.91 2.36
N ALA A 233 -6.65 -26.01 3.31
CA ALA A 233 -6.00 -26.09 4.62
C ALA A 233 -6.48 -27.30 5.43
N LYS A 234 -7.79 -27.59 5.43
CA LYS A 234 -8.35 -28.78 6.08
C LYS A 234 -7.82 -30.08 5.46
N ALA A 235 -7.61 -30.13 4.15
CA ALA A 235 -7.05 -31.29 3.46
C ALA A 235 -5.57 -31.58 3.83
N LEU A 236 -4.87 -30.62 4.47
CA LEU A 236 -3.52 -30.80 4.99
C LEU A 236 -3.48 -31.58 6.32
N GLY A 237 -4.59 -31.62 7.05
CA GLY A 237 -4.79 -32.41 8.28
C GLY A 237 -4.17 -31.77 9.51
N ASP A 238 -2.86 -31.79 9.65
CA ASP A 238 -2.11 -31.48 10.88
C ASP A 238 -1.60 -30.04 10.98
N VAL A 239 -2.33 -29.08 10.40
CA VAL A 239 -1.99 -27.67 10.47
C VAL A 239 -2.52 -27.04 11.76
N ALA A 240 -1.67 -26.38 12.51
CA ALA A 240 -2.02 -25.73 13.77
C ALA A 240 -2.01 -24.20 13.68
N TYR A 241 -1.35 -23.63 12.66
CA TYR A 241 -1.15 -22.21 12.54
C TYR A 241 -1.48 -21.70 11.13
N LEU A 242 -2.05 -20.50 11.10
CA LEU A 242 -2.27 -19.71 9.90
C LEU A 242 -1.36 -18.48 9.90
N ALA A 243 -0.60 -18.29 8.83
CA ALA A 243 0.18 -17.09 8.66
C ALA A 243 -0.61 -16.03 7.90
N GLN A 244 -0.59 -14.82 8.41
CA GLN A 244 -1.24 -13.65 7.83
C GLN A 244 -0.23 -12.53 7.58
N GLY A 245 -0.27 -11.92 6.39
CA GLY A 245 0.63 -10.85 5.96
C GLY A 245 0.20 -9.47 6.44
N THR A 246 -0.35 -9.37 7.65
CA THR A 246 -0.71 -8.09 8.29
C THR A 246 0.53 -7.23 8.45
N ILE A 247 0.45 -5.96 8.07
CA ILE A 247 1.48 -4.95 8.26
C ILE A 247 1.02 -3.86 9.24
N TYR A 248 1.93 -3.00 9.69
CA TYR A 248 1.63 -2.01 10.74
C TYR A 248 0.47 -1.06 10.38
N PRO A 249 0.34 -0.52 9.16
CA PRO A 249 -0.83 0.28 8.79
C PRO A 249 -2.16 -0.45 8.93
N ASP A 250 -2.22 -1.75 8.61
CA ASP A 250 -3.45 -2.55 8.75
C ASP A 250 -3.91 -2.62 10.22
N ARG A 251 -2.97 -2.69 11.15
CA ARG A 251 -3.25 -2.70 12.61
C ARG A 251 -3.81 -1.37 13.10
N ILE A 252 -3.29 -0.26 12.61
CA ILE A 252 -3.79 1.08 12.98
C ILE A 252 -5.19 1.29 12.43
N GLU A 253 -5.42 0.92 11.17
CA GLU A 253 -6.71 1.09 10.50
C GLU A 253 -7.81 0.17 11.08
N SER A 254 -7.45 -1.00 11.61
CA SER A 254 -8.38 -1.95 12.21
C SER A 254 -8.66 -1.69 13.69
N ALA A 255 -7.79 -0.98 14.39
CA ALA A 255 -8.08 -0.53 15.73
C ALA A 255 -9.26 0.45 15.67
N SER A 256 -10.46 0.00 16.09
CA SER A 256 -11.66 0.83 16.14
C SER A 256 -11.38 2.06 16.99
N VAL A 257 -11.15 3.19 16.33
CA VAL A 257 -11.09 4.49 17.00
C VAL A 257 -12.48 4.74 17.57
N ARG A 258 -12.62 4.78 18.88
CA ARG A 258 -13.83 5.24 19.56
C ARG A 258 -14.02 6.71 19.21
N GLY A 259 -14.79 7.00 18.16
CA GLY A 259 -15.07 8.34 17.69
C GLY A 259 -16.04 8.34 16.50
N PRO A 260 -16.60 9.50 16.11
CA PRO A 260 -17.60 9.61 15.04
C PRO A 260 -17.05 9.43 13.61
N SER A 261 -15.77 9.11 13.44
CA SER A 261 -15.22 8.79 12.13
C SER A 261 -15.61 7.37 11.74
N ALA A 262 -16.30 7.24 10.59
CA ALA A 262 -16.63 5.95 10.00
C ALA A 262 -15.36 5.12 9.78
N THR A 263 -15.44 3.82 10.03
CA THR A 263 -14.40 2.84 9.73
C THR A 263 -14.10 2.91 8.22
N ILE A 264 -12.93 3.45 7.84
CA ILE A 264 -12.64 3.80 6.45
C ILE A 264 -12.34 2.57 5.59
N LYS A 265 -12.00 1.43 6.20
CA LYS A 265 -11.73 0.18 5.46
C LYS A 265 -12.14 -1.07 6.25
N THR A 266 -13.17 -1.75 5.77
CA THR A 266 -13.60 -3.08 6.22
C THR A 266 -12.90 -4.23 5.46
N HIS A 267 -11.91 -3.96 4.60
CA HIS A 267 -11.51 -4.87 3.53
C HIS A 267 -10.03 -5.33 3.51
N HIS A 268 -9.25 -5.04 4.54
CA HIS A 268 -7.89 -5.58 4.64
C HIS A 268 -7.78 -6.57 5.79
N ASN A 269 -7.73 -7.85 5.45
CA ASN A 269 -7.19 -9.03 6.17
C ASN A 269 -7.46 -9.23 7.68
N VAL A 270 -8.11 -8.35 8.41
CA VAL A 270 -8.20 -8.42 9.88
C VAL A 270 -9.53 -8.95 10.40
N GLY A 271 -10.54 -9.12 9.55
CA GLY A 271 -11.89 -9.51 9.99
C GLY A 271 -12.51 -10.73 9.33
N GLY A 272 -11.78 -11.49 8.51
CA GLY A 272 -12.39 -12.43 7.57
C GLY A 272 -12.09 -13.91 7.75
N LEU A 273 -11.36 -14.33 8.78
CA LEU A 273 -11.21 -15.76 9.03
C LEU A 273 -12.39 -16.26 9.83
N PRO A 274 -13.09 -17.31 9.37
CA PRO A 274 -14.17 -17.91 10.13
C PRO A 274 -13.64 -18.46 11.46
N GLU A 275 -14.38 -18.23 12.53
CA GLU A 275 -14.18 -18.83 13.85
C GLU A 275 -14.14 -20.36 13.82
N THR A 276 -14.53 -20.94 12.69
CA THR A 276 -14.54 -22.40 12.45
C THR A 276 -13.16 -23.01 12.25
N MET A 277 -12.12 -22.21 11.93
CA MET A 277 -10.75 -22.69 11.88
C MET A 277 -10.07 -22.43 13.22
N ASN A 278 -9.92 -23.46 14.05
CA ASN A 278 -9.14 -23.43 15.30
C ASN A 278 -7.63 -23.27 15.06
N LEU A 279 -7.22 -22.42 14.10
CA LEU A 279 -5.83 -22.12 13.80
C LEU A 279 -5.35 -20.91 14.59
N LYS A 280 -4.15 -20.98 15.13
CA LYS A 280 -3.50 -19.84 15.77
C LYS A 280 -2.85 -18.96 14.72
N LEU A 281 -2.95 -17.63 14.89
CA LEU A 281 -2.37 -16.68 13.94
C LEU A 281 -0.86 -16.48 14.18
N VAL A 282 -0.13 -16.34 13.06
CA VAL A 282 1.29 -15.94 13.03
C VAL A 282 1.41 -14.75 12.07
N GLU A 283 1.80 -13.60 12.60
CA GLU A 283 1.84 -12.32 11.85
C GLU A 283 3.25 -11.70 11.93
N PRO A 284 4.22 -12.24 11.20
CA PRO A 284 5.62 -11.84 11.35
C PRO A 284 5.95 -10.43 10.83
N LEU A 285 5.06 -9.80 10.03
CA LEU A 285 5.27 -8.49 9.44
C LEU A 285 4.48 -7.36 10.12
N LYS A 286 3.74 -7.67 11.18
CA LYS A 286 2.74 -6.78 11.81
C LYS A 286 3.27 -5.44 12.33
N ASP A 287 4.56 -5.32 12.54
CA ASP A 287 5.22 -4.13 13.08
C ASP A 287 6.02 -3.36 12.01
N LEU A 288 5.94 -3.79 10.73
CA LEU A 288 6.64 -3.17 9.61
C LEU A 288 5.73 -2.26 8.78
N PHE A 289 6.29 -1.18 8.28
CA PHE A 289 5.73 -0.40 7.18
C PHE A 289 6.01 -1.05 5.82
N LYS A 290 5.27 -0.66 4.79
CA LYS A 290 5.34 -1.28 3.47
C LYS A 290 6.70 -1.16 2.79
N ASP A 291 7.39 -0.06 2.98
CA ASP A 291 8.77 0.14 2.48
C ASP A 291 9.78 -0.74 3.22
N GLU A 292 9.57 -0.99 4.52
CA GLU A 292 10.37 -1.92 5.31
C GLU A 292 10.14 -3.37 4.87
N VAL A 293 8.89 -3.76 4.63
CA VAL A 293 8.57 -5.08 4.06
C VAL A 293 9.31 -5.31 2.74
N ARG A 294 9.33 -4.32 1.85
CA ARG A 294 10.08 -4.41 0.59
C ARG A 294 11.60 -4.61 0.84
N ARG A 295 12.18 -3.86 1.78
CA ARG A 295 13.60 -4.02 2.15
C ARG A 295 13.90 -5.40 2.76
N VAL A 296 13.00 -5.91 3.61
CA VAL A 296 13.08 -7.27 4.12
C VAL A 296 13.04 -8.28 2.98
N GLY A 297 12.13 -8.11 2.01
CA GLY A 297 12.05 -8.95 0.82
C GLY A 297 13.36 -9.03 0.05
N ILE A 298 13.98 -7.87 -0.24
CA ILE A 298 15.30 -7.83 -0.89
C ILE A 298 16.36 -8.58 -0.05
N SER A 299 16.38 -8.37 1.27
CA SER A 299 17.34 -9.03 2.16
C SER A 299 17.15 -10.55 2.25
N LEU A 300 15.93 -11.03 1.99
CA LEU A 300 15.59 -12.47 1.90
C LEU A 300 15.82 -13.05 0.49
N GLY A 301 16.30 -12.24 -0.47
CA GLY A 301 16.63 -12.66 -1.82
C GLY A 301 15.50 -12.57 -2.83
N LEU A 302 14.40 -11.84 -2.52
CA LEU A 302 13.40 -11.52 -3.55
C LEU A 302 14.02 -10.65 -4.65
N ASP A 303 13.61 -10.95 -5.88
CA ASP A 303 14.02 -10.16 -7.03
C ASP A 303 13.58 -8.69 -6.88
N PRO A 304 14.47 -7.70 -7.05
CA PRO A 304 14.10 -6.30 -7.02
C PRO A 304 12.95 -5.96 -8.00
N ALA A 305 12.91 -6.59 -9.17
CA ALA A 305 11.83 -6.41 -10.13
C ALA A 305 10.48 -6.95 -9.62
N PHE A 306 10.50 -8.01 -8.80
CA PHE A 306 9.30 -8.52 -8.14
C PHE A 306 8.82 -7.55 -7.06
N VAL A 307 9.73 -7.06 -6.23
CA VAL A 307 9.42 -6.11 -5.14
C VAL A 307 8.96 -4.75 -5.67
N GLY A 308 9.46 -4.33 -6.85
CA GLY A 308 9.08 -3.11 -7.55
C GLY A 308 7.77 -3.20 -8.35
N ARG A 309 7.06 -4.34 -8.33
CA ARG A 309 5.79 -4.46 -9.06
C ARG A 309 4.77 -3.41 -8.62
N HIS A 310 4.02 -2.90 -9.61
CA HIS A 310 2.89 -2.04 -9.35
C HIS A 310 1.85 -2.74 -8.47
N PRO A 311 1.15 -2.01 -7.59
CA PRO A 311 0.05 -2.58 -6.80
C PRO A 311 -0.98 -3.28 -7.68
N PHE A 312 -1.45 -4.43 -7.22
CA PHE A 312 -2.53 -5.17 -7.87
C PHE A 312 -3.62 -5.43 -6.83
N PRO A 313 -4.89 -5.12 -7.13
CA PRO A 313 -5.95 -5.21 -6.14
C PRO A 313 -6.26 -6.67 -5.78
N GLY A 314 -6.71 -6.92 -4.55
CA GLY A 314 -7.10 -8.26 -4.10
C GLY A 314 -8.16 -8.94 -4.98
N PRO A 315 -9.20 -8.22 -5.47
CA PRO A 315 -10.17 -8.77 -6.42
C PRO A 315 -9.62 -8.99 -7.85
N GLY A 316 -8.35 -8.70 -8.10
CA GLY A 316 -7.72 -8.89 -9.38
C GLY A 316 -8.33 -8.03 -10.50
N LEU A 317 -8.38 -8.58 -11.70
CA LEU A 317 -8.96 -7.91 -12.88
C LEU A 317 -10.48 -7.75 -12.79
N ALA A 318 -11.17 -8.39 -11.84
CA ALA A 318 -12.63 -8.27 -11.72
C ALA A 318 -13.10 -6.83 -11.52
N VAL A 319 -12.31 -6.00 -10.80
CA VAL A 319 -12.58 -4.56 -10.59
C VAL A 319 -12.00 -3.66 -11.69
N ARG A 320 -11.47 -4.27 -12.75
CA ARG A 320 -11.02 -3.60 -13.98
C ARG A 320 -11.81 -4.04 -15.21
N VAL A 321 -12.73 -5.00 -15.05
CA VAL A 321 -13.78 -5.33 -15.98
C VAL A 321 -15.05 -4.65 -15.50
N LEU A 322 -15.36 -3.46 -16.01
CA LEU A 322 -16.57 -2.72 -15.62
C LEU A 322 -17.82 -3.44 -16.14
N GLY A 323 -18.81 -3.63 -15.25
CA GLY A 323 -19.97 -4.48 -15.53
C GLY A 323 -19.69 -5.97 -15.27
N GLU A 324 -20.41 -6.86 -15.95
CA GLU A 324 -20.29 -8.31 -15.73
C GLU A 324 -18.89 -8.86 -16.02
N VAL A 325 -18.41 -9.77 -15.15
CA VAL A 325 -17.12 -10.45 -15.28
C VAL A 325 -17.35 -11.81 -15.95
N THR A 326 -16.83 -11.98 -17.17
CA THR A 326 -16.82 -13.27 -17.88
C THR A 326 -15.42 -13.68 -18.27
N ALA A 327 -15.19 -14.96 -18.53
CA ALA A 327 -13.89 -15.48 -18.94
C ALA A 327 -13.36 -14.76 -20.20
N GLU A 328 -14.24 -14.50 -21.18
CA GLU A 328 -13.87 -13.83 -22.43
C GLU A 328 -13.46 -12.37 -22.17
N ARG A 329 -14.19 -11.66 -21.30
CA ARG A 329 -13.88 -10.27 -20.96
C ARG A 329 -12.59 -10.16 -20.18
N VAL A 330 -12.36 -11.08 -19.26
CA VAL A 330 -11.08 -11.17 -18.52
C VAL A 330 -9.93 -11.45 -19.49
N ALA A 331 -10.09 -12.38 -20.43
CA ALA A 331 -9.03 -12.70 -21.41
C ALA A 331 -8.69 -11.47 -22.29
N VAL A 332 -9.68 -10.73 -22.76
CA VAL A 332 -9.47 -9.49 -23.52
C VAL A 332 -8.68 -8.47 -22.68
N LEU A 333 -9.04 -8.29 -21.41
CA LEU A 333 -8.36 -7.36 -20.52
C LEU A 333 -6.93 -7.82 -20.20
N GLN A 334 -6.71 -9.12 -19.99
CA GLN A 334 -5.38 -9.70 -19.76
C GLN A 334 -4.41 -9.40 -20.90
N GLU A 335 -4.86 -9.55 -22.15
CA GLU A 335 -4.04 -9.24 -23.32
C GLU A 335 -3.72 -7.74 -23.41
N ALA A 336 -4.72 -6.88 -23.22
CA ALA A 336 -4.53 -5.43 -23.27
C ALA A 336 -3.59 -4.91 -22.14
N ASP A 337 -3.79 -5.41 -20.90
CA ASP A 337 -2.96 -5.06 -19.74
C ASP A 337 -1.51 -5.53 -19.95
N ALA A 338 -1.31 -6.74 -20.49
CA ALA A 338 0.02 -7.28 -20.77
C ALA A 338 0.78 -6.43 -21.80
N ILE A 339 0.12 -6.00 -22.89
CA ILE A 339 0.71 -5.12 -23.90
C ILE A 339 1.08 -3.78 -23.27
N PHE A 340 0.20 -3.17 -22.50
CA PHE A 340 0.45 -1.88 -21.87
C PHE A 340 1.65 -1.92 -20.93
N LEU A 341 1.70 -2.91 -20.03
CA LEU A 341 2.81 -3.03 -19.08
C LEU A 341 4.13 -3.41 -19.77
N HIS A 342 4.08 -4.20 -20.84
CA HIS A 342 5.25 -4.51 -21.65
C HIS A 342 5.84 -3.25 -22.29
N GLU A 343 5.02 -2.45 -22.95
CA GLU A 343 5.45 -1.21 -23.59
C GLU A 343 6.02 -0.17 -22.62
N LEU A 344 5.47 -0.10 -21.40
CA LEU A 344 6.04 0.75 -20.34
C LEU A 344 7.44 0.27 -19.92
N ARG A 345 7.68 -1.04 -19.86
CA ARG A 345 8.99 -1.61 -19.52
C ARG A 345 10.02 -1.35 -20.64
N GLU A 346 9.63 -1.63 -21.88
CA GLU A 346 10.49 -1.38 -23.04
C GLU A 346 10.87 0.11 -23.19
N ALA A 347 9.96 1.01 -22.79
CA ALA A 347 10.22 2.44 -22.77
C ALA A 347 11.03 2.92 -21.54
N GLY A 348 11.36 2.03 -20.59
CA GLY A 348 12.03 2.41 -19.33
C GLY A 348 11.18 3.30 -18.40
N LEU A 349 9.85 3.30 -18.57
CA LEU A 349 8.93 4.16 -17.82
C LEU A 349 8.15 3.42 -16.73
N TYR A 350 8.33 2.10 -16.61
CA TYR A 350 7.58 1.29 -15.64
C TYR A 350 7.81 1.79 -14.20
N ASP A 351 9.06 2.02 -13.81
CA ASP A 351 9.41 2.46 -12.46
C ASP A 351 9.15 3.97 -12.22
N ALA A 352 8.99 4.75 -13.28
CA ALA A 352 8.63 6.17 -13.19
C ALA A 352 7.13 6.39 -12.92
N VAL A 353 6.32 5.35 -13.12
CA VAL A 353 4.87 5.33 -12.89
C VAL A 353 4.58 4.52 -11.62
N SER A 354 3.79 5.08 -10.70
CA SER A 354 3.49 4.40 -9.43
C SER A 354 2.51 3.24 -9.60
N GLN A 355 1.56 3.37 -10.56
CA GLN A 355 0.63 2.31 -10.92
C GLN A 355 0.13 2.51 -12.35
N ALA A 356 0.13 1.44 -13.16
CA ALA A 356 -0.42 1.42 -14.51
C ALA A 356 -1.20 0.13 -14.76
N PHE A 357 -2.31 0.25 -15.47
CA PHE A 357 -3.19 -0.87 -15.83
C PHE A 357 -4.17 -0.51 -16.93
N ALA A 358 -4.74 -1.54 -17.56
CA ALA A 358 -5.85 -1.42 -18.48
C ALA A 358 -7.19 -1.68 -17.77
N VAL A 359 -8.27 -1.10 -18.30
CA VAL A 359 -9.66 -1.27 -17.84
C VAL A 359 -10.54 -1.57 -19.04
N LEU A 360 -11.38 -2.61 -18.94
CA LEU A 360 -12.35 -2.94 -19.97
C LEU A 360 -13.68 -2.25 -19.69
N LEU A 361 -14.05 -1.31 -20.58
CA LEU A 361 -15.27 -0.53 -20.40
C LEU A 361 -16.53 -1.32 -20.80
N PRO A 362 -17.71 -1.04 -20.20
CA PRO A 362 -18.96 -1.72 -20.50
C PRO A 362 -19.65 -1.17 -21.77
N VAL A 363 -18.89 -0.50 -22.63
CA VAL A 363 -19.40 0.13 -23.86
C VAL A 363 -18.73 -0.46 -25.08
N LYS A 364 -19.46 -0.48 -26.20
CA LYS A 364 -18.93 -0.86 -27.50
C LYS A 364 -18.85 0.34 -28.42
N SER A 365 -17.80 0.40 -29.20
CA SER A 365 -17.54 1.46 -30.17
C SER A 365 -17.67 0.96 -31.60
N VAL A 366 -18.18 1.82 -32.46
CA VAL A 366 -18.14 1.57 -33.90
C VAL A 366 -16.72 1.76 -34.41
N GLY A 367 -16.23 0.79 -35.16
CA GLY A 367 -14.96 0.83 -35.87
C GLY A 367 -15.14 0.43 -37.33
N VAL A 368 -14.11 0.63 -38.13
CA VAL A 368 -14.00 0.14 -39.50
C VAL A 368 -12.73 -0.67 -39.59
N MET A 369 -12.87 -1.97 -39.90
CA MET A 369 -11.75 -2.87 -40.11
C MET A 369 -11.89 -3.49 -41.52
N GLY A 370 -11.02 -3.09 -42.44
CA GLY A 370 -11.21 -3.35 -43.85
C GLY A 370 -12.48 -2.69 -44.37
N ASP A 371 -13.32 -3.43 -45.08
CA ASP A 371 -14.56 -2.93 -45.67
C ASP A 371 -15.79 -3.09 -44.77
N PHE A 372 -15.61 -3.57 -43.52
CA PHE A 372 -16.72 -3.86 -42.63
C PHE A 372 -16.74 -2.92 -41.41
N ARG A 373 -17.96 -2.56 -41.00
CA ARG A 373 -18.17 -1.94 -39.67
C ARG A 373 -18.04 -3.01 -38.59
N THR A 374 -17.28 -2.68 -37.56
CA THR A 374 -17.15 -3.47 -36.34
C THR A 374 -17.84 -2.76 -35.19
N TYR A 375 -18.26 -3.54 -34.19
CA TYR A 375 -18.88 -3.03 -32.97
C TYR A 375 -18.24 -3.75 -31.78
N GLU A 376 -17.14 -3.23 -31.29
CA GLU A 376 -16.25 -3.92 -30.38
C GLU A 376 -15.97 -3.11 -29.10
N ASN A 377 -15.24 -3.71 -28.17
CA ASN A 377 -14.98 -3.14 -26.84
C ASN A 377 -14.05 -1.93 -26.90
N VAL A 378 -14.16 -1.11 -25.86
CA VAL A 378 -13.27 0.02 -25.58
C VAL A 378 -12.41 -0.33 -24.36
N VAL A 379 -11.11 -0.12 -24.47
CA VAL A 379 -10.14 -0.27 -23.37
C VAL A 379 -9.69 1.11 -22.94
N ALA A 380 -9.76 1.40 -21.64
CA ALA A 380 -9.14 2.57 -21.04
C ALA A 380 -7.77 2.19 -20.43
N LEU A 381 -6.79 3.03 -20.66
CA LEU A 381 -5.46 2.94 -20.02
C LEU A 381 -5.41 3.93 -18.87
N ARG A 382 -4.97 3.49 -17.74
CA ARG A 382 -4.75 4.30 -16.55
C ARG A 382 -3.30 4.20 -16.11
N ALA A 383 -2.60 5.33 -15.99
CA ALA A 383 -1.29 5.40 -15.36
C ALA A 383 -1.23 6.62 -14.45
N VAL A 384 -0.74 6.43 -13.23
CA VAL A 384 -0.69 7.49 -12.21
C VAL A 384 0.68 7.55 -11.55
N THR A 385 1.05 8.75 -11.14
CA THR A 385 2.21 9.04 -10.30
C THR A 385 1.72 9.55 -8.95
N THR A 386 2.24 8.97 -7.88
CA THR A 386 1.86 9.32 -6.49
C THR A 386 3.01 9.01 -5.54
N LEU A 387 3.02 9.68 -4.39
CA LEU A 387 3.97 9.40 -3.30
C LEU A 387 3.35 8.53 -2.20
N ASP A 388 2.06 8.71 -1.93
CA ASP A 388 1.38 8.18 -0.75
C ASP A 388 0.08 7.41 -1.05
N PHE A 389 -0.33 7.33 -2.32
CA PHE A 389 -1.61 6.78 -2.79
C PHE A 389 -2.87 7.49 -2.21
N MET A 390 -2.71 8.51 -1.39
CA MET A 390 -3.80 9.37 -0.92
C MET A 390 -4.21 10.36 -2.00
N THR A 391 -3.21 10.98 -2.62
CA THR A 391 -3.35 11.83 -3.80
C THR A 391 -2.58 11.23 -4.97
N ALA A 392 -3.06 11.41 -6.19
CA ALA A 392 -2.38 10.95 -7.40
C ALA A 392 -2.67 11.87 -8.57
N ASP A 393 -1.67 12.08 -9.41
CA ASP A 393 -1.86 12.72 -10.71
C ASP A 393 -1.71 11.69 -11.82
N TRP A 394 -2.37 11.90 -12.97
CA TRP A 394 -2.19 11.04 -14.13
C TRP A 394 -0.79 11.21 -14.71
N SER A 395 -0.16 10.12 -15.12
CA SER A 395 1.18 10.14 -15.69
C SER A 395 1.15 10.62 -17.12
N ARG A 396 1.98 11.61 -17.44
CA ARG A 396 2.07 12.20 -18.79
C ARG A 396 2.98 11.35 -19.66
N LEU A 397 2.44 10.22 -20.14
CA LEU A 397 3.18 9.34 -21.04
C LEU A 397 3.42 10.02 -22.39
N PRO A 398 4.56 9.76 -23.05
CA PRO A 398 4.84 10.26 -24.39
C PRO A 398 3.75 9.87 -25.39
N HIS A 399 3.30 10.80 -26.23
CA HIS A 399 2.24 10.53 -27.21
C HIS A 399 2.59 9.41 -28.18
N ASP A 400 3.85 9.28 -28.60
CA ASP A 400 4.31 8.21 -29.48
C ASP A 400 4.22 6.85 -28.80
N LEU A 401 4.47 6.78 -27.47
CA LEU A 401 4.27 5.57 -26.69
C LEU A 401 2.78 5.20 -26.62
N LEU A 402 1.90 6.17 -26.31
CA LEU A 402 0.45 5.95 -26.31
C LEU A 402 -0.07 5.50 -27.67
N ALA A 403 0.42 6.10 -28.76
CA ALA A 403 0.08 5.71 -30.13
C ALA A 403 0.51 4.24 -30.41
N ARG A 404 1.73 3.87 -30.01
CA ARG A 404 2.23 2.49 -30.18
C ARG A 404 1.43 1.49 -29.35
N ILE A 405 1.15 1.77 -28.09
CA ILE A 405 0.32 0.93 -27.22
C ILE A 405 -1.08 0.74 -27.83
N SER A 406 -1.72 1.85 -28.23
CA SER A 406 -3.05 1.82 -28.84
C SER A 406 -3.07 0.97 -30.13
N SER A 407 -2.08 1.17 -31.00
CA SER A 407 -1.94 0.40 -32.24
C SER A 407 -1.77 -1.09 -31.97
N ARG A 408 -0.92 -1.46 -31.00
CA ARG A 408 -0.71 -2.86 -30.61
C ARG A 408 -1.98 -3.49 -30.05
N ILE A 409 -2.65 -2.81 -29.12
CA ILE A 409 -3.88 -3.35 -28.51
C ILE A 409 -4.95 -3.58 -29.59
N VAL A 410 -5.19 -2.61 -30.47
CA VAL A 410 -6.21 -2.76 -31.53
C VAL A 410 -5.86 -3.86 -32.54
N ASN A 411 -4.59 -4.07 -32.85
CA ASN A 411 -4.16 -5.07 -33.82
C ASN A 411 -3.99 -6.48 -33.22
N GLU A 412 -3.59 -6.60 -31.97
CA GLU A 412 -3.24 -7.88 -31.34
C GLU A 412 -4.37 -8.44 -30.47
N VAL A 413 -5.24 -7.58 -29.89
CA VAL A 413 -6.32 -8.01 -29.00
C VAL A 413 -7.65 -8.06 -29.76
N ARG A 414 -8.11 -9.27 -30.03
CA ARG A 414 -9.42 -9.46 -30.73
C ARG A 414 -10.56 -8.91 -29.89
N GLY A 415 -11.50 -8.22 -30.55
CA GLY A 415 -12.67 -7.66 -29.90
C GLY A 415 -12.47 -6.29 -29.27
N VAL A 416 -11.34 -5.62 -29.58
CA VAL A 416 -11.06 -4.22 -29.18
C VAL A 416 -10.80 -3.38 -30.42
N ASN A 417 -11.54 -2.29 -30.57
CA ASN A 417 -11.34 -1.35 -31.69
C ASN A 417 -11.06 0.08 -31.24
N ARG A 418 -10.98 0.34 -29.92
CA ARG A 418 -10.73 1.67 -29.38
C ARG A 418 -9.97 1.62 -28.07
N VAL A 419 -8.97 2.49 -27.96
CA VAL A 419 -8.20 2.74 -26.73
C VAL A 419 -8.37 4.20 -26.34
N VAL A 420 -8.59 4.48 -25.04
CA VAL A 420 -8.64 5.80 -24.46
C VAL A 420 -7.65 5.89 -23.29
N TYR A 421 -7.22 7.09 -22.94
CA TYR A 421 -6.32 7.34 -21.82
C TYR A 421 -7.01 8.18 -20.75
N ASP A 422 -7.01 7.73 -19.50
CA ASP A 422 -7.63 8.44 -18.38
C ASP A 422 -6.67 9.50 -17.81
N VAL A 423 -7.07 10.77 -17.92
CA VAL A 423 -6.32 11.96 -17.49
C VAL A 423 -6.84 12.56 -16.19
N THR A 424 -7.57 11.78 -15.39
CA THR A 424 -8.19 12.24 -14.14
C THR A 424 -7.24 12.12 -12.97
N SER A 425 -7.11 13.17 -12.15
CA SER A 425 -6.36 13.15 -10.90
C SER A 425 -7.18 12.57 -9.74
N LYS A 426 -6.52 12.15 -8.67
CA LYS A 426 -7.14 11.77 -7.40
C LYS A 426 -6.77 12.82 -6.33
N PRO A 427 -7.73 13.51 -5.66
CA PRO A 427 -9.14 13.56 -6.02
C PRO A 427 -9.40 14.31 -7.33
N PRO A 428 -10.62 14.33 -7.94
CA PRO A 428 -11.86 13.71 -7.45
C PRO A 428 -12.02 12.23 -7.81
N GLY A 429 -11.27 11.74 -8.82
CA GLY A 429 -11.29 10.32 -9.17
C GLY A 429 -10.56 9.45 -8.13
N THR A 430 -10.72 8.13 -8.27
CA THR A 430 -9.89 7.14 -7.58
C THR A 430 -8.77 6.65 -8.50
N ILE A 431 -7.82 5.86 -8.00
CA ILE A 431 -6.81 5.24 -8.87
C ILE A 431 -7.46 4.10 -9.65
N GLU A 432 -8.06 3.12 -8.93
CA GLU A 432 -8.88 2.08 -9.56
C GLU A 432 -10.23 2.68 -10.01
N TRP A 433 -10.87 2.07 -11.00
CA TRP A 433 -12.14 2.53 -11.54
C TRP A 433 -13.37 1.95 -10.79
N GLU A 434 -13.21 0.76 -10.20
CA GLU A 434 -14.20 0.11 -9.32
C GLU A 434 -13.64 -0.19 -7.92
#